data_d641e17fefddfe52908ce8b9a94dacb0
#
_entry.id   d641e17fefddfe52908ce8b9a94dacb0
#
_cell.length_a   1.000
_cell.length_b   1.000
_cell.length_c   1.000
_cell.angle_alpha   90.00
_cell.angle_beta   90.00
_cell.angle_gamma   90.00
#
_symmetry.space_group_name_H-M   'P 1'
#
loop_
_entity.id
_entity.type
_entity.pdbx_description
1 polymer ?
#
loop_
_entity_poly.entity_id
_entity_poly.type
_entity_poly.pdbx_seq_one_letter_code
_entity_poly.pdbx_strand_id
1 'polypeptide(L)'
;MQMKEELSMKPLNWATLGCGVIANELATALARQNRHLYSVANRTHEKAVAFAEKYQIAKVYDHLEDVFTDPDVDIIYISTPHNTHIQYLRQALANGKHVLCEKSITLNSNELDEAIALAEKNHVILAEAMTIFHMPIYRKLAEIISSGTLGPLRLVQVNFGSYKEYDMNNRFFNRNLAGGAMLDIGVYALSLIRWFFAETADQVFSQVKYAPTGVDEQAGILLMNPAGEMATVTLSLHAKQPKRATIAFDKGYIEIFEYPRAMEATITYTGDGHKETIKAGDTSDALSYEVSDMEAAVRSNDLSTVESLMHITYTQDVMHIMTDIRDNWGMKYPEEE
;
A
#
# COMPACT_ATOMS: atom_id res chain seq x y z
N MET A 1 23.05 9.63 24.07
CA MET A 1 23.86 8.51 23.53
C MET A 1 23.21 7.95 22.26
N GLN A 2 21.92 7.72 22.22
CA GLN A 2 21.19 7.25 21.01
C GLN A 2 21.38 8.14 19.75
N MET A 3 21.31 9.48 19.87
CA MET A 3 21.51 10.39 18.72
C MET A 3 22.93 10.39 18.13
N LYS A 4 23.93 9.83 18.81
CA LYS A 4 25.31 9.69 18.28
C LYS A 4 25.54 8.35 17.60
N GLU A 5 24.74 7.31 17.87
CA GLU A 5 24.81 6.02 17.20
C GLU A 5 24.12 6.04 15.83
N GLU A 6 23.04 6.82 15.66
CA GLU A 6 22.39 7.02 14.35
C GLU A 6 23.31 7.64 13.29
N LEU A 7 24.31 8.42 13.68
CA LEU A 7 25.28 9.08 12.80
C LEU A 7 26.39 8.16 12.25
N SER A 8 26.41 6.86 12.60
CA SER A 8 27.47 5.91 12.23
C SER A 8 27.01 4.79 11.30
N MET A 9 25.72 4.64 11.03
CA MET A 9 25.23 3.57 10.17
C MET A 9 25.31 3.99 8.69
N LYS A 10 25.92 3.10 7.85
CA LYS A 10 25.97 3.29 6.39
C LYS A 10 24.53 3.51 5.86
N PRO A 11 24.29 4.54 5.02
CA PRO A 11 23.01 4.70 4.34
C PRO A 11 22.66 3.44 3.54
N LEU A 12 21.39 3.04 3.55
CA LEU A 12 20.90 1.98 2.68
C LEU A 12 20.72 2.52 1.26
N ASN A 13 21.19 1.76 0.28
CA ASN A 13 21.10 2.11 -1.13
C ASN A 13 19.78 1.61 -1.71
N TRP A 14 18.96 2.54 -2.15
CA TRP A 14 17.68 2.27 -2.80
C TRP A 14 17.81 2.30 -4.31
N ALA A 15 17.33 1.25 -4.97
CA ALA A 15 17.08 1.25 -6.41
C ALA A 15 15.59 1.43 -6.69
N THR A 16 15.22 2.19 -7.72
CA THR A 16 13.84 2.17 -8.23
C THR A 16 13.74 1.36 -9.51
N LEU A 17 12.76 0.47 -9.57
CA LEU A 17 12.37 -0.26 -10.76
C LEU A 17 11.07 0.34 -11.30
N GLY A 18 11.20 1.11 -12.37
CA GLY A 18 10.14 1.93 -12.94
C GLY A 18 10.36 3.43 -12.75
N CYS A 19 9.89 4.24 -13.72
CA CYS A 19 10.02 5.70 -13.77
C CYS A 19 8.66 6.38 -13.90
N GLY A 20 7.60 5.76 -13.37
CA GLY A 20 6.21 6.24 -13.42
C GLY A 20 5.95 7.43 -12.49
N VAL A 21 4.67 7.80 -12.39
CA VAL A 21 4.22 8.94 -11.55
C VAL A 21 4.68 8.76 -10.10
N ILE A 22 4.44 7.58 -9.53
CA ILE A 22 4.75 7.33 -8.12
C ILE A 22 6.26 7.31 -7.84
N ALA A 23 7.09 6.80 -8.77
CA ALA A 23 8.55 6.88 -8.64
C ALA A 23 9.04 8.34 -8.63
N ASN A 24 8.41 9.22 -9.43
CA ASN A 24 8.70 10.66 -9.42
C ASN A 24 8.28 11.31 -8.08
N GLU A 25 7.16 10.89 -7.49
CA GLU A 25 6.75 11.37 -6.17
C GLU A 25 7.76 10.93 -5.10
N LEU A 26 8.18 9.66 -5.10
CA LEU A 26 9.19 9.13 -4.17
C LEU A 26 10.52 9.89 -4.29
N ALA A 27 11.06 10.04 -5.50
CA ALA A 27 12.32 10.76 -5.71
C ALA A 27 12.22 12.23 -5.26
N THR A 28 11.05 12.87 -5.46
CA THR A 28 10.79 14.23 -4.98
C THR A 28 10.72 14.30 -3.45
N ALA A 29 10.06 13.34 -2.80
CA ALA A 29 9.97 13.28 -1.35
C ALA A 29 11.36 13.07 -0.70
N LEU A 30 12.17 12.18 -1.26
CA LEU A 30 13.54 11.96 -0.81
C LEU A 30 14.43 13.19 -0.99
N ALA A 31 14.34 13.87 -2.14
CA ALA A 31 15.13 15.07 -2.42
C ALA A 31 14.87 16.21 -1.42
N ARG A 32 13.64 16.36 -0.92
CA ARG A 32 13.31 17.33 0.14
C ARG A 32 14.07 17.07 1.45
N GLN A 33 14.50 15.83 1.67
CA GLN A 33 15.27 15.40 2.85
C GLN A 33 16.77 15.32 2.57
N ASN A 34 17.27 15.87 1.45
CA ASN A 34 18.64 15.70 0.95
C ASN A 34 19.04 14.23 0.77
N ARG A 35 18.08 13.39 0.36
CA ARG A 35 18.28 11.98 0.07
C ARG A 35 18.05 11.73 -1.42
N HIS A 36 18.76 10.74 -1.95
CA HIS A 36 18.65 10.37 -3.35
C HIS A 36 18.57 8.84 -3.48
N LEU A 37 17.87 8.39 -4.52
CA LEU A 37 17.97 7.01 -4.95
C LEU A 37 19.39 6.74 -5.45
N TYR A 38 19.92 5.56 -5.14
CA TYR A 38 21.23 5.12 -5.59
C TYR A 38 21.23 4.81 -7.09
N SER A 39 20.18 4.11 -7.56
CA SER A 39 20.10 3.64 -8.93
C SER A 39 18.65 3.57 -9.45
N VAL A 40 18.53 3.46 -10.77
CA VAL A 40 17.27 3.31 -11.47
C VAL A 40 17.38 2.30 -12.61
N ALA A 41 16.35 1.45 -12.71
CA ALA A 41 16.13 0.55 -13.84
C ALA A 41 14.71 0.75 -14.42
N ASN A 42 14.58 0.67 -15.73
CA ASN A 42 13.29 0.74 -16.40
C ASN A 42 13.34 -0.01 -17.73
N ARG A 43 12.24 -0.65 -18.12
CA ARG A 43 12.14 -1.38 -19.41
C ARG A 43 12.53 -0.52 -20.62
N THR A 44 12.21 0.76 -20.60
CA THR A 44 12.64 1.74 -21.60
C THR A 44 13.84 2.49 -21.03
N HIS A 45 15.05 2.16 -21.49
CA HIS A 45 16.31 2.70 -20.95
C HIS A 45 16.35 4.23 -20.97
N GLU A 46 15.91 4.87 -22.06
CA GLU A 46 15.90 6.33 -22.22
C GLU A 46 15.06 7.02 -21.13
N LYS A 47 13.98 6.37 -20.64
CA LYS A 47 13.20 6.89 -19.53
C LYS A 47 13.97 6.82 -18.22
N ALA A 48 14.78 5.78 -18.02
CA ALA A 48 15.64 5.68 -16.83
C ALA A 48 16.74 6.74 -16.85
N VAL A 49 17.36 7.00 -18.01
CA VAL A 49 18.36 8.06 -18.18
C VAL A 49 17.75 9.42 -17.85
N ALA A 50 16.62 9.78 -18.46
CA ALA A 50 15.94 11.06 -18.20
C ALA A 50 15.52 11.22 -16.73
N PHE A 51 15.08 10.12 -16.08
CA PHE A 51 14.75 10.11 -14.67
C PHE A 51 15.98 10.32 -13.78
N ALA A 52 17.10 9.66 -14.12
CA ALA A 52 18.35 9.80 -13.39
C ALA A 52 18.92 11.23 -13.49
N GLU A 53 18.90 11.83 -14.68
CA GLU A 53 19.30 13.23 -14.88
C GLU A 53 18.46 14.19 -14.02
N LYS A 54 17.14 14.00 -14.02
CA LYS A 54 16.20 14.85 -13.27
C LYS A 54 16.45 14.81 -11.75
N TYR A 55 16.75 13.63 -11.20
CA TYR A 55 16.86 13.42 -9.76
C TYR A 55 18.29 13.19 -9.26
N GLN A 56 19.30 13.40 -10.13
CA GLN A 56 20.73 13.26 -9.82
C GLN A 56 21.08 11.85 -9.29
N ILE A 57 20.49 10.82 -9.92
CA ILE A 57 20.75 9.42 -9.58
C ILE A 57 22.06 9.00 -10.25
N ALA A 58 22.97 8.40 -9.45
CA ALA A 58 24.32 8.11 -9.91
C ALA A 58 24.41 6.94 -10.91
N LYS A 59 23.49 5.98 -10.84
CA LYS A 59 23.57 4.74 -11.61
C LYS A 59 22.29 4.44 -12.37
N VAL A 60 22.45 4.18 -13.68
CA VAL A 60 21.40 3.67 -14.56
C VAL A 60 21.86 2.33 -15.12
N TYR A 61 20.97 1.34 -15.19
CA TYR A 61 21.29 0.03 -15.73
C TYR A 61 20.93 -0.04 -17.21
N ASP A 62 21.84 -0.60 -18.02
CA ASP A 62 21.62 -0.85 -19.45
C ASP A 62 20.58 -1.97 -19.64
N HIS A 63 20.65 -3.02 -18.79
CA HIS A 63 19.66 -4.08 -18.72
C HIS A 63 18.96 -4.02 -17.36
N LEU A 64 17.62 -4.06 -17.40
CA LEU A 64 16.80 -3.95 -16.21
C LEU A 64 17.16 -5.00 -15.14
N GLU A 65 17.52 -6.19 -15.59
CA GLU A 65 17.82 -7.34 -14.73
C GLU A 65 19.08 -7.15 -13.89
N ASP A 66 19.99 -6.27 -14.30
CA ASP A 66 21.25 -6.00 -13.59
C ASP A 66 20.99 -5.40 -12.19
N VAL A 67 19.85 -4.74 -11.97
CA VAL A 67 19.47 -4.19 -10.66
C VAL A 67 19.38 -5.27 -9.57
N PHE A 68 18.92 -6.47 -9.94
CA PHE A 68 18.71 -7.56 -8.97
C PHE A 68 20.02 -8.15 -8.45
N THR A 69 21.08 -8.11 -9.27
CA THR A 69 22.39 -8.71 -8.95
C THR A 69 23.43 -7.69 -8.49
N ASP A 70 23.10 -6.41 -8.49
CA ASP A 70 24.01 -5.35 -8.03
C ASP A 70 24.27 -5.48 -6.51
N PRO A 71 25.52 -5.77 -6.09
CA PRO A 71 25.84 -5.96 -4.69
C PRO A 71 25.70 -4.69 -3.83
N ASP A 72 25.70 -3.51 -4.46
CA ASP A 72 25.58 -2.24 -3.77
C ASP A 72 24.14 -1.82 -3.53
N VAL A 73 23.14 -2.51 -4.10
CA VAL A 73 21.71 -2.28 -3.86
C VAL A 73 21.24 -3.07 -2.65
N ASP A 74 20.71 -2.38 -1.65
CA ASP A 74 20.13 -2.98 -0.45
C ASP A 74 18.61 -3.20 -0.59
N ILE A 75 17.88 -2.19 -1.10
CA ILE A 75 16.42 -2.20 -1.20
C ILE A 75 15.99 -1.83 -2.63
N ILE A 76 15.06 -2.59 -3.18
CA ILE A 76 14.44 -2.28 -4.47
C ILE A 76 13.00 -1.79 -4.26
N TYR A 77 12.71 -0.59 -4.75
CA TYR A 77 11.36 -0.06 -4.87
C TYR A 77 10.77 -0.42 -6.22
N ILE A 78 9.75 -1.30 -6.23
CA ILE A 78 9.07 -1.73 -7.45
C ILE A 78 7.85 -0.86 -7.69
N SER A 79 7.85 -0.10 -8.81
CA SER A 79 6.79 0.84 -9.18
C SER A 79 6.34 0.66 -10.64
N THR A 80 6.31 -0.57 -11.08
CA THR A 80 5.89 -1.01 -12.42
C THR A 80 4.37 -1.27 -12.45
N PRO A 81 3.74 -1.62 -13.59
CA PRO A 81 2.34 -2.04 -13.61
C PRO A 81 2.09 -3.31 -12.78
N HIS A 82 0.92 -3.41 -12.14
CA HIS A 82 0.53 -4.48 -11.20
C HIS A 82 0.83 -5.88 -11.74
N ASN A 83 0.48 -6.15 -12.99
CA ASN A 83 0.67 -7.46 -13.64
C ASN A 83 2.13 -7.85 -13.90
N THR A 84 3.06 -6.96 -13.58
CA THR A 84 4.50 -7.24 -13.70
C THR A 84 5.20 -7.41 -12.36
N HIS A 85 4.51 -7.13 -11.24
CA HIS A 85 5.14 -7.14 -9.93
C HIS A 85 5.73 -8.50 -9.58
N ILE A 86 4.96 -9.58 -9.72
CA ILE A 86 5.41 -10.92 -9.30
C ILE A 86 6.69 -11.38 -9.99
N GLN A 87 6.85 -11.07 -11.28
CA GLN A 87 8.09 -11.46 -12.00
C GLN A 87 9.33 -10.76 -11.44
N TYR A 88 9.20 -9.51 -10.99
CA TYR A 88 10.29 -8.74 -10.41
C TYR A 88 10.50 -9.07 -8.93
N LEU A 89 9.43 -9.36 -8.19
CA LEU A 89 9.50 -9.88 -6.82
C LEU A 89 10.31 -11.17 -6.76
N ARG A 90 10.02 -12.14 -7.65
CA ARG A 90 10.78 -13.40 -7.75
C ARG A 90 12.27 -13.15 -7.92
N GLN A 91 12.65 -12.24 -8.80
CA GLN A 91 14.06 -11.96 -9.08
C GLN A 91 14.74 -11.21 -7.93
N ALA A 92 14.13 -10.15 -7.41
CA ALA A 92 14.69 -9.36 -6.32
C ALA A 92 14.89 -10.21 -5.05
N LEU A 93 13.84 -10.91 -4.62
CA LEU A 93 13.86 -11.72 -3.41
C LEU A 93 14.83 -12.90 -3.51
N ALA A 94 14.90 -13.59 -4.68
CA ALA A 94 15.86 -14.68 -4.90
C ALA A 94 17.32 -14.23 -4.89
N ASN A 95 17.59 -12.95 -5.21
CA ASN A 95 18.93 -12.35 -5.16
C ASN A 95 19.22 -11.63 -3.83
N GLY A 96 18.42 -11.89 -2.78
CA GLY A 96 18.68 -11.37 -1.45
C GLY A 96 18.45 -9.86 -1.29
N LYS A 97 17.57 -9.27 -2.11
CA LYS A 97 17.19 -7.85 -2.00
C LYS A 97 15.96 -7.68 -1.14
N HIS A 98 16.00 -6.70 -0.22
CA HIS A 98 14.78 -6.22 0.41
C HIS A 98 13.90 -5.52 -0.62
N VAL A 99 12.58 -5.63 -0.49
CA VAL A 99 11.65 -5.06 -1.49
C VAL A 99 10.53 -4.28 -0.82
N LEU A 100 10.35 -3.04 -1.28
CA LEU A 100 9.12 -2.26 -1.10
C LEU A 100 8.42 -2.21 -2.46
N CYS A 101 7.27 -2.88 -2.57
CA CYS A 101 6.53 -2.98 -3.82
C CYS A 101 5.26 -2.13 -3.79
N GLU A 102 5.00 -1.37 -4.85
CA GLU A 102 3.77 -0.59 -4.98
C GLU A 102 2.51 -1.45 -4.88
N LYS A 103 1.47 -0.80 -4.43
CA LYS A 103 0.13 -1.40 -4.30
C LYS A 103 -0.55 -1.50 -5.69
N SER A 104 -1.40 -2.48 -5.96
CA SER A 104 -1.48 -3.75 -5.21
C SER A 104 -0.25 -4.58 -5.48
N ILE A 105 0.30 -5.14 -4.41
CA ILE A 105 1.62 -5.80 -4.44
C ILE A 105 1.68 -6.97 -5.44
N THR A 106 0.56 -7.71 -5.60
CA THR A 106 0.41 -8.82 -6.56
C THR A 106 -1.00 -8.80 -7.17
N LEU A 107 -1.27 -9.66 -8.13
CA LEU A 107 -2.62 -9.81 -8.70
C LEU A 107 -3.54 -10.64 -7.79
N ASN A 108 -2.98 -11.60 -7.07
CA ASN A 108 -3.74 -12.52 -6.22
C ASN A 108 -2.92 -13.00 -5.01
N SER A 109 -3.59 -13.69 -4.09
CA SER A 109 -3.00 -14.21 -2.86
C SER A 109 -1.94 -15.27 -3.12
N ASN A 110 -2.08 -16.13 -4.12
CA ASN A 110 -1.10 -17.17 -4.42
C ASN A 110 0.25 -16.56 -4.82
N GLU A 111 0.24 -15.49 -5.61
CA GLU A 111 1.45 -14.77 -5.99
C GLU A 111 2.10 -14.10 -4.75
N LEU A 112 1.29 -13.56 -3.84
CA LEU A 112 1.80 -12.94 -2.62
C LEU A 112 2.39 -13.99 -1.67
N ASP A 113 1.71 -15.10 -1.46
CA ASP A 113 2.19 -16.20 -0.61
C ASP A 113 3.51 -16.77 -1.14
N GLU A 114 3.65 -16.92 -2.47
CA GLU A 114 4.93 -17.28 -3.09
C GLU A 114 6.02 -16.25 -2.80
N ALA A 115 5.72 -14.97 -2.95
CA ALA A 115 6.69 -13.89 -2.70
C ALA A 115 7.10 -13.82 -1.22
N ILE A 116 6.16 -14.00 -0.27
CA ILE A 116 6.45 -14.07 1.16
C ILE A 116 7.38 -15.26 1.46
N ALA A 117 7.07 -16.45 0.94
CA ALA A 117 7.91 -17.63 1.13
C ALA A 117 9.35 -17.44 0.58
N LEU A 118 9.48 -16.74 -0.56
CA LEU A 118 10.80 -16.38 -1.10
C LEU A 118 11.54 -15.39 -0.22
N ALA A 119 10.86 -14.38 0.34
CA ALA A 119 11.45 -13.42 1.25
C ALA A 119 11.95 -14.07 2.53
N GLU A 120 11.14 -14.92 3.15
CA GLU A 120 11.52 -15.71 4.35
C GLU A 120 12.71 -16.61 4.08
N LYS A 121 12.68 -17.38 2.97
CA LYS A 121 13.77 -18.28 2.58
C LYS A 121 15.12 -17.57 2.41
N ASN A 122 15.09 -16.34 1.90
CA ASN A 122 16.30 -15.56 1.62
C ASN A 122 16.63 -14.54 2.74
N HIS A 123 15.85 -14.55 3.85
CA HIS A 123 16.03 -13.65 4.99
C HIS A 123 16.01 -12.17 4.60
N VAL A 124 15.11 -11.80 3.71
CA VAL A 124 14.89 -10.40 3.27
C VAL A 124 13.48 -9.95 3.61
N ILE A 125 13.29 -8.65 3.65
CA ILE A 125 11.99 -8.04 3.93
C ILE A 125 11.26 -7.79 2.61
N LEU A 126 10.01 -8.25 2.55
CA LEU A 126 9.02 -7.87 1.54
C LEU A 126 7.95 -7.03 2.21
N ALA A 127 7.61 -5.90 1.61
CA ALA A 127 6.53 -5.04 2.07
C ALA A 127 5.77 -4.41 0.91
N GLU A 128 4.49 -4.10 1.13
CA GLU A 128 3.67 -3.31 0.22
C GLU A 128 3.80 -1.82 0.56
N ALA A 129 3.96 -0.98 -0.46
CA ALA A 129 3.93 0.47 -0.32
C ALA A 129 2.49 0.96 -0.10
N MET A 130 1.98 0.71 1.10
CA MET A 130 0.63 1.09 1.53
C MET A 130 0.70 2.27 2.50
N THR A 131 0.60 3.48 1.98
CA THR A 131 0.74 4.74 2.74
C THR A 131 -0.07 4.77 4.05
N ILE A 132 -1.26 4.14 4.09
CA ILE A 132 -2.11 4.06 5.28
C ILE A 132 -1.33 3.53 6.48
N PHE A 133 -0.52 2.49 6.31
CA PHE A 133 0.22 1.85 7.40
C PHE A 133 1.32 2.73 7.99
N HIS A 134 1.77 3.74 7.24
CA HIS A 134 2.94 4.56 7.58
C HIS A 134 2.59 6.00 7.99
N MET A 135 1.36 6.47 7.67
CA MET A 135 0.96 7.83 8.05
C MET A 135 0.87 8.00 9.57
N PRO A 136 1.53 9.03 10.15
CA PRO A 136 1.57 9.25 11.59
C PRO A 136 0.19 9.38 12.26
N ILE A 137 -0.83 9.82 11.53
CA ILE A 137 -2.20 9.96 12.06
C ILE A 137 -2.74 8.61 12.55
N TYR A 138 -2.47 7.51 11.86
CA TYR A 138 -2.98 6.20 12.26
C TYR A 138 -2.35 5.69 13.54
N ARG A 139 -1.07 5.99 13.80
CA ARG A 139 -0.40 5.69 15.08
C ARG A 139 -1.06 6.45 16.23
N LYS A 140 -1.39 7.74 16.02
CA LYS A 140 -2.12 8.54 17.01
C LYS A 140 -3.53 8.00 17.28
N LEU A 141 -4.23 7.59 16.24
CA LEU A 141 -5.55 6.97 16.40
C LEU A 141 -5.46 5.63 17.14
N ALA A 142 -4.44 4.81 16.86
CA ALA A 142 -4.20 3.56 17.59
C ALA A 142 -3.96 3.78 19.09
N GLU A 143 -3.19 4.82 19.47
CA GLU A 143 -2.99 5.22 20.88
C GLU A 143 -4.33 5.56 21.55
N ILE A 144 -5.20 6.33 20.88
CA ILE A 144 -6.53 6.73 21.40
C ILE A 144 -7.45 5.54 21.52
N ILE A 145 -7.50 4.66 20.51
CA ILE A 145 -8.33 3.45 20.52
C ILE A 145 -7.89 2.51 21.64
N SER A 146 -6.58 2.28 21.78
CA SER A 146 -6.03 1.39 22.81
C SER A 146 -6.23 1.91 24.23
N SER A 147 -6.48 3.22 24.43
CA SER A 147 -6.88 3.77 25.73
C SER A 147 -8.25 3.30 26.21
N GLY A 148 -9.07 2.73 25.31
CA GLY A 148 -10.44 2.28 25.60
C GLY A 148 -11.47 3.41 25.73
N THR A 149 -11.08 4.66 25.49
CA THR A 149 -11.96 5.83 25.63
C THR A 149 -13.19 5.73 24.72
N LEU A 150 -13.02 5.22 23.50
CA LEU A 150 -14.09 5.05 22.51
C LEU A 150 -14.91 3.75 22.71
N GLY A 151 -14.43 2.81 23.52
CA GLY A 151 -15.03 1.49 23.67
C GLY A 151 -14.77 0.57 22.47
N PRO A 152 -15.45 -0.58 22.39
CA PRO A 152 -15.29 -1.53 21.28
C PRO A 152 -15.68 -0.95 19.92
N LEU A 153 -14.97 -1.35 18.88
CA LEU A 153 -15.32 -1.10 17.48
C LEU A 153 -16.61 -1.85 17.11
N ARG A 154 -17.49 -1.24 16.32
CA ARG A 154 -18.74 -1.85 15.85
C ARG A 154 -18.85 -1.85 14.32
N LEU A 155 -18.59 -0.72 13.69
CA LEU A 155 -18.83 -0.56 12.27
C LEU A 155 -17.78 0.34 11.63
N VAL A 156 -17.30 -0.07 10.44
CA VAL A 156 -16.47 0.75 9.56
C VAL A 156 -17.21 0.97 8.24
N GLN A 157 -17.33 2.23 7.83
CA GLN A 157 -17.88 2.58 6.52
C GLN A 157 -16.83 3.31 5.68
N VAL A 158 -16.52 2.79 4.50
CA VAL A 158 -15.49 3.35 3.61
C VAL A 158 -16.04 3.55 2.22
N ASN A 159 -15.73 4.69 1.61
CA ASN A 159 -16.02 4.92 0.21
C ASN A 159 -14.82 5.52 -0.52
N PHE A 160 -14.64 5.09 -1.78
CA PHE A 160 -13.63 5.61 -2.69
C PHE A 160 -14.19 5.68 -4.11
N GLY A 161 -14.48 6.89 -4.57
CA GLY A 161 -14.83 7.13 -5.97
C GLY A 161 -13.75 7.97 -6.63
N SER A 162 -13.04 7.38 -7.60
CA SER A 162 -11.99 8.03 -8.36
C SER A 162 -12.38 8.13 -9.82
N TYR A 163 -13.13 9.19 -10.18
CA TYR A 163 -13.56 9.38 -11.58
C TYR A 163 -12.37 9.33 -12.54
N LYS A 164 -12.44 8.42 -13.50
CA LYS A 164 -11.49 8.24 -14.60
C LYS A 164 -12.19 8.49 -15.92
N GLU A 165 -11.46 9.00 -16.91
CA GLU A 165 -11.95 9.05 -18.28
C GLU A 165 -12.34 7.64 -18.74
N TYR A 166 -13.55 7.49 -19.29
CA TYR A 166 -14.12 6.19 -19.65
C TYR A 166 -13.57 5.71 -21.00
N ASP A 167 -12.28 5.45 -21.02
CA ASP A 167 -11.54 4.90 -22.17
C ASP A 167 -11.03 3.50 -21.82
N MET A 168 -11.47 2.50 -22.60
CA MET A 168 -11.12 1.09 -22.40
C MET A 168 -9.65 0.79 -22.68
N ASN A 169 -8.92 1.67 -23.34
CA ASN A 169 -7.47 1.57 -23.50
C ASN A 169 -6.69 2.12 -22.31
N ASN A 170 -7.35 2.91 -21.47
CA ASN A 170 -6.75 3.44 -20.26
C ASN A 170 -6.44 2.29 -19.28
N ARG A 171 -5.28 2.34 -18.60
CA ARG A 171 -4.86 1.32 -17.63
C ARG A 171 -5.93 0.97 -16.58
N PHE A 172 -6.81 1.92 -16.25
CA PHE A 172 -7.86 1.71 -15.25
C PHE A 172 -8.98 0.78 -15.71
N PHE A 173 -9.23 0.72 -17.01
CA PHE A 173 -10.28 -0.13 -17.60
C PHE A 173 -9.74 -1.23 -18.50
N ASN A 174 -8.41 -1.33 -18.66
CA ASN A 174 -7.79 -2.34 -19.53
C ASN A 174 -7.45 -3.61 -18.75
N ARG A 175 -8.08 -4.73 -19.11
CA ARG A 175 -7.86 -6.03 -18.48
C ARG A 175 -6.42 -6.53 -18.62
N ASN A 176 -5.78 -6.25 -19.76
CA ASN A 176 -4.39 -6.64 -20.04
C ASN A 176 -3.36 -5.81 -19.25
N LEU A 177 -3.80 -4.79 -18.52
CA LEU A 177 -2.95 -3.96 -17.67
C LEU A 177 -3.37 -4.07 -16.18
N ALA A 178 -4.10 -5.13 -15.85
CA ALA A 178 -4.66 -5.35 -14.52
C ALA A 178 -5.47 -4.14 -14.01
N GLY A 179 -6.36 -3.60 -14.87
CA GLY A 179 -7.30 -2.55 -14.50
C GLY A 179 -8.40 -3.05 -13.57
N GLY A 180 -9.20 -2.15 -13.06
CA GLY A 180 -10.31 -2.43 -12.16
C GLY A 180 -10.24 -1.64 -10.86
N ALA A 181 -11.40 -1.42 -10.25
CA ALA A 181 -11.53 -0.65 -9.02
C ALA A 181 -10.93 -1.39 -7.81
N MET A 182 -11.04 -2.73 -7.77
CA MET A 182 -10.55 -3.53 -6.66
C MET A 182 -9.04 -3.35 -6.46
N LEU A 183 -8.23 -3.58 -7.49
CA LEU A 183 -6.77 -3.45 -7.39
C LEU A 183 -6.32 -1.98 -7.28
N ASP A 184 -7.00 -1.02 -7.96
CA ASP A 184 -6.53 0.38 -7.95
C ASP A 184 -6.91 1.13 -6.67
N ILE A 185 -8.16 0.98 -6.19
CA ILE A 185 -8.70 1.76 -5.07
C ILE A 185 -9.30 0.89 -3.94
N GLY A 186 -9.74 -0.33 -4.23
CA GLY A 186 -10.27 -1.27 -3.23
C GLY A 186 -9.23 -1.70 -2.22
N VAL A 187 -7.99 -1.89 -2.66
CA VAL A 187 -6.86 -2.20 -1.79
C VAL A 187 -6.70 -1.18 -0.65
N TYR A 188 -6.86 0.12 -0.91
CA TYR A 188 -6.81 1.14 0.14
C TYR A 188 -7.98 1.02 1.13
N ALA A 189 -9.19 0.77 0.63
CA ALA A 189 -10.37 0.66 1.48
C ALA A 189 -10.29 -0.56 2.40
N LEU A 190 -9.85 -1.70 1.87
CA LEU A 190 -9.69 -2.94 2.64
C LEU A 190 -8.51 -2.85 3.60
N SER A 191 -7.39 -2.23 3.22
CA SER A 191 -6.25 -1.98 4.13
C SER A 191 -6.65 -1.09 5.30
N LEU A 192 -7.46 -0.05 5.06
CA LEU A 192 -7.97 0.78 6.15
C LEU A 192 -8.86 -0.03 7.10
N ILE A 193 -9.77 -0.86 6.59
CA ILE A 193 -10.63 -1.71 7.41
C ILE A 193 -9.76 -2.66 8.23
N ARG A 194 -8.80 -3.33 7.61
CA ARG A 194 -7.88 -4.25 8.29
C ARG A 194 -7.07 -3.57 9.39
N TRP A 195 -6.70 -2.31 9.20
CA TRP A 195 -6.02 -1.52 10.23
C TRP A 195 -6.84 -1.36 11.51
N PHE A 196 -8.16 -1.20 11.38
CA PHE A 196 -9.05 -0.99 12.53
C PHE A 196 -9.64 -2.29 13.08
N PHE A 197 -9.83 -3.32 12.25
CA PHE A 197 -10.37 -4.60 12.67
C PHE A 197 -9.40 -5.34 13.58
N ALA A 198 -9.92 -5.94 14.66
CA ALA A 198 -9.12 -6.76 15.58
C ALA A 198 -8.51 -7.97 14.87
N GLU A 199 -9.22 -8.56 13.91
CA GLU A 199 -8.81 -9.72 13.13
C GLU A 199 -9.38 -9.65 11.72
N THR A 200 -8.87 -10.48 10.78
CA THR A 200 -9.31 -10.47 9.39
C THR A 200 -10.80 -10.84 9.27
N ALA A 201 -11.47 -10.32 8.22
CA ALA A 201 -12.85 -10.68 7.93
C ALA A 201 -12.95 -12.12 7.41
N ASP A 202 -13.93 -12.88 7.92
CA ASP A 202 -14.25 -14.24 7.50
C ASP A 202 -15.60 -14.36 6.78
N GLN A 203 -16.40 -13.30 6.78
CA GLN A 203 -17.67 -13.22 6.06
C GLN A 203 -17.61 -12.04 5.08
N VAL A 204 -17.75 -12.33 3.79
CA VAL A 204 -17.65 -11.34 2.71
C VAL A 204 -18.81 -11.52 1.74
N PHE A 205 -19.57 -10.43 1.51
CA PHE A 205 -20.61 -10.36 0.49
C PHE A 205 -20.30 -9.17 -0.42
N SER A 206 -20.46 -9.36 -1.73
CA SER A 206 -20.13 -8.31 -2.67
C SER A 206 -20.99 -8.34 -3.93
N GLN A 207 -21.13 -7.18 -4.56
CA GLN A 207 -21.67 -7.03 -5.89
C GLN A 207 -20.75 -6.18 -6.75
N VAL A 208 -20.70 -6.49 -8.04
CA VAL A 208 -19.84 -5.82 -9.02
C VAL A 208 -20.62 -5.35 -10.22
N LYS A 209 -20.22 -4.21 -10.76
CA LYS A 209 -20.55 -3.78 -12.11
C LYS A 209 -19.28 -3.77 -12.94
N TYR A 210 -19.32 -4.47 -14.08
CA TYR A 210 -18.17 -4.56 -14.98
C TYR A 210 -18.14 -3.43 -15.99
N ALA A 211 -16.95 -2.99 -16.36
CA ALA A 211 -16.69 -2.25 -17.57
C ALA A 211 -16.82 -3.18 -18.80
N PRO A 212 -16.95 -2.64 -20.04
CA PRO A 212 -17.00 -3.45 -21.27
C PRO A 212 -15.81 -4.39 -21.47
N THR A 213 -14.67 -4.13 -20.87
CA THR A 213 -13.45 -4.96 -20.90
C THR A 213 -13.48 -6.13 -19.92
N GLY A 214 -14.51 -6.23 -19.06
CA GLY A 214 -14.66 -7.28 -18.07
C GLY A 214 -13.96 -7.00 -16.73
N VAL A 215 -13.29 -5.85 -16.55
CA VAL A 215 -12.79 -5.44 -15.22
C VAL A 215 -13.89 -4.80 -14.39
N ASP A 216 -13.75 -4.83 -13.08
CA ASP A 216 -14.66 -4.18 -12.15
C ASP A 216 -14.53 -2.66 -12.23
N GLU A 217 -15.59 -1.96 -12.63
CA GLU A 217 -15.61 -0.48 -12.61
C GLU A 217 -16.23 0.06 -11.34
N GLN A 218 -17.06 -0.75 -10.67
CA GLN A 218 -17.81 -0.35 -9.49
C GLN A 218 -18.14 -1.57 -8.63
N ALA A 219 -17.97 -1.45 -7.31
CA ALA A 219 -18.27 -2.53 -6.38
C ALA A 219 -18.90 -2.01 -5.07
N GLY A 220 -19.75 -2.85 -4.49
CA GLY A 220 -20.25 -2.74 -3.12
C GLY A 220 -19.88 -3.99 -2.35
N ILE A 221 -19.32 -3.83 -1.14
CA ILE A 221 -18.80 -4.94 -0.32
C ILE A 221 -19.31 -4.79 1.12
N LEU A 222 -19.71 -5.90 1.72
CA LEU A 222 -20.04 -6.04 3.12
C LEU A 222 -19.12 -7.09 3.74
N LEU A 223 -18.50 -6.76 4.85
CA LEU A 223 -17.54 -7.59 5.57
C LEU A 223 -17.96 -7.74 7.02
N MET A 224 -17.67 -8.89 7.63
CA MET A 224 -17.74 -9.09 9.07
C MET A 224 -16.57 -10.00 9.49
N ASN A 225 -16.01 -9.75 10.69
CA ASN A 225 -14.98 -10.61 11.28
C ASN A 225 -15.54 -11.43 12.45
N PRO A 226 -14.80 -12.42 12.98
CA PRO A 226 -15.25 -13.27 14.11
C PRO A 226 -15.55 -12.48 15.39
N ALA A 227 -14.95 -11.30 15.59
CA ALA A 227 -15.26 -10.41 16.71
C ALA A 227 -16.62 -9.69 16.57
N GLY A 228 -17.32 -9.85 15.43
CA GLY A 228 -18.59 -9.20 15.12
C GLY A 228 -18.45 -7.74 14.69
N GLU A 229 -17.24 -7.30 14.34
CA GLU A 229 -16.99 -6.00 13.74
C GLU A 229 -17.41 -6.06 12.25
N MET A 230 -18.21 -5.08 11.81
CA MET A 230 -18.76 -5.05 10.45
C MET A 230 -18.16 -3.91 9.64
N ALA A 231 -18.01 -4.09 8.32
CA ALA A 231 -17.61 -3.02 7.44
C ALA A 231 -18.40 -2.99 6.13
N THR A 232 -18.58 -1.79 5.58
CA THR A 232 -19.16 -1.56 4.26
C THR A 232 -18.22 -0.75 3.39
N VAL A 233 -18.09 -1.16 2.12
CA VAL A 233 -17.24 -0.47 1.13
C VAL A 233 -18.04 -0.16 -0.13
N THR A 234 -17.86 1.03 -0.68
CA THR A 234 -18.33 1.38 -2.02
C THR A 234 -17.17 1.92 -2.86
N LEU A 235 -16.96 1.34 -4.04
CA LEU A 235 -15.90 1.70 -4.98
C LEU A 235 -16.48 2.13 -6.32
N SER A 236 -15.87 3.12 -6.97
CA SER A 236 -16.18 3.45 -8.35
C SER A 236 -15.01 4.13 -9.06
N LEU A 237 -14.70 3.68 -10.29
CA LEU A 237 -13.81 4.37 -11.22
C LEU A 237 -14.56 5.31 -12.18
N HIS A 238 -15.90 5.24 -12.22
CA HIS A 238 -16.72 6.03 -13.13
C HIS A 238 -17.58 7.09 -12.41
N ALA A 239 -17.53 7.14 -11.07
CA ALA A 239 -18.18 8.18 -10.29
C ALA A 239 -17.23 8.74 -9.24
N LYS A 240 -17.25 10.06 -9.06
CA LYS A 240 -16.50 10.72 -8.00
C LYS A 240 -17.23 10.58 -6.67
N GLN A 241 -16.56 10.09 -5.65
CA GLN A 241 -16.98 10.12 -4.25
C GLN A 241 -15.86 10.71 -3.40
N PRO A 242 -16.14 11.27 -2.21
CA PRO A 242 -15.10 11.57 -1.25
C PRO A 242 -14.35 10.28 -0.85
N LYS A 243 -13.06 10.36 -0.66
CA LYS A 243 -12.30 9.31 0.03
C LYS A 243 -12.54 9.48 1.52
N ARG A 244 -13.61 8.88 2.03
CA ARG A 244 -14.08 9.05 3.40
C ARG A 244 -14.18 7.71 4.10
N ALA A 245 -13.76 7.69 5.36
CA ALA A 245 -14.03 6.60 6.28
C ALA A 245 -14.73 7.13 7.53
N THR A 246 -15.68 6.33 8.04
CA THR A 246 -16.30 6.52 9.36
C THR A 246 -16.11 5.24 10.15
N ILE A 247 -15.47 5.33 11.31
CA ILE A 247 -15.14 4.21 12.19
C ILE A 247 -15.93 4.42 13.47
N ALA A 248 -16.97 3.61 13.69
CA ALA A 248 -17.94 3.76 14.78
C ALA A 248 -17.67 2.77 15.92
N PHE A 249 -17.63 3.33 17.13
CA PHE A 249 -17.41 2.65 18.40
C PHE A 249 -18.63 2.86 19.32
N ASP A 250 -18.67 2.16 20.45
CA ASP A 250 -19.76 2.32 21.41
C ASP A 250 -19.93 3.75 21.95
N LYS A 251 -18.83 4.48 22.12
CA LYS A 251 -18.82 5.79 22.78
C LYS A 251 -18.47 6.96 21.86
N GLY A 252 -18.35 6.71 20.55
CA GLY A 252 -18.00 7.76 19.60
C GLY A 252 -17.74 7.20 18.21
N TYR A 253 -17.37 8.09 17.31
CA TYR A 253 -16.93 7.68 15.98
C TYR A 253 -15.79 8.61 15.50
N ILE A 254 -14.96 8.07 14.60
CA ILE A 254 -13.87 8.77 13.93
C ILE A 254 -14.27 8.99 12.48
N GLU A 255 -14.10 10.21 11.97
CA GLU A 255 -14.21 10.52 10.55
C GLU A 255 -12.84 10.86 9.98
N ILE A 256 -12.50 10.25 8.86
CA ILE A 256 -11.24 10.47 8.16
C ILE A 256 -11.53 10.77 6.69
N PHE A 257 -11.04 11.90 6.19
CA PHE A 257 -11.08 12.25 4.76
C PHE A 257 -9.71 12.05 4.14
N GLU A 258 -9.68 11.80 2.81
CA GLU A 258 -8.47 11.51 2.05
C GLU A 258 -7.61 10.43 2.75
N TYR A 259 -8.27 9.42 3.30
CA TYR A 259 -7.70 8.42 4.19
C TYR A 259 -6.44 7.68 3.67
N PRO A 260 -6.17 7.53 2.35
CA PRO A 260 -4.91 6.92 1.91
C PRO A 260 -3.66 7.67 2.37
N ARG A 261 -3.76 9.00 2.57
CA ARG A 261 -2.66 9.87 3.02
C ARG A 261 -3.18 10.92 3.99
N ALA A 262 -4.02 10.50 4.93
CA ALA A 262 -4.63 11.41 5.90
C ALA A 262 -3.59 12.01 6.85
N MET A 263 -3.79 13.27 7.20
CA MET A 263 -3.04 13.97 8.26
C MET A 263 -3.95 14.54 9.33
N GLU A 264 -5.26 14.32 9.20
CA GLU A 264 -6.29 14.81 10.13
C GLU A 264 -7.41 13.78 10.25
N ALA A 265 -7.95 13.64 11.47
CA ALA A 265 -9.15 12.88 11.77
C ALA A 265 -9.99 13.65 12.81
N THR A 266 -11.32 13.50 12.73
CA THR A 266 -12.22 14.10 13.73
C THR A 266 -12.90 12.99 14.52
N ILE A 267 -12.77 13.05 15.84
CA ILE A 267 -13.48 12.18 16.78
C ILE A 267 -14.71 12.92 17.30
N THR A 268 -15.87 12.28 17.26
CA THR A 268 -17.10 12.77 17.89
C THR A 268 -17.52 11.81 18.99
N TYR A 269 -17.63 12.28 20.22
CA TYR A 269 -18.05 11.49 21.37
C TYR A 269 -19.56 11.48 21.51
N THR A 270 -20.19 10.31 21.74
CA THR A 270 -21.66 10.17 21.81
C THR A 270 -22.27 10.73 23.08
N GLY A 271 -21.49 10.83 24.17
CA GLY A 271 -22.00 11.24 25.49
C GLY A 271 -22.50 12.68 25.53
N ASP A 272 -21.78 13.61 24.91
CA ASP A 272 -22.06 15.07 24.93
C ASP A 272 -21.98 15.70 23.54
N GLY A 273 -21.64 14.93 22.51
CA GLY A 273 -21.44 15.43 21.14
C GLY A 273 -20.12 16.22 20.97
N HIS A 274 -19.23 16.18 21.98
CA HIS A 274 -17.91 16.82 21.88
C HIS A 274 -17.16 16.31 20.67
N LYS A 275 -16.44 17.24 20.02
CA LYS A 275 -15.58 16.93 18.86
C LYS A 275 -14.14 17.27 19.16
N GLU A 276 -13.26 16.36 18.80
CA GLU A 276 -11.81 16.54 18.88
C GLU A 276 -11.18 16.30 17.51
N THR A 277 -10.30 17.21 17.09
CA THR A 277 -9.55 17.06 15.84
C THR A 277 -8.13 16.63 16.15
N ILE A 278 -7.75 15.47 15.64
CA ILE A 278 -6.39 14.92 15.75
C ILE A 278 -5.64 15.25 14.47
N LYS A 279 -4.41 15.76 14.58
CA LYS A 279 -3.52 16.03 13.44
C LYS A 279 -2.16 15.39 13.67
N ALA A 280 -1.65 14.71 12.64
CA ALA A 280 -0.30 14.17 12.65
C ALA A 280 0.17 13.85 11.23
N GLY A 281 1.44 14.14 10.96
CA GLY A 281 2.07 13.92 9.66
C GLY A 281 1.75 14.99 8.63
N ASP A 282 2.29 14.79 7.43
CA ASP A 282 2.05 15.61 6.25
C ASP A 282 1.85 14.72 5.03
N THR A 283 0.82 14.98 4.23
CA THR A 283 0.51 14.24 3.01
C THR A 283 1.67 14.27 2.01
N SER A 284 2.44 15.36 1.97
CA SER A 284 3.58 15.50 1.06
C SER A 284 4.77 14.59 1.43
N ASP A 285 4.81 14.10 2.66
CA ASP A 285 5.86 13.22 3.18
C ASP A 285 5.42 11.74 3.26
N ALA A 286 4.23 11.40 2.75
CA ALA A 286 3.67 10.05 2.86
C ALA A 286 4.66 8.95 2.44
N LEU A 287 5.33 9.12 1.28
CA LEU A 287 6.32 8.15 0.80
C LEU A 287 7.63 8.16 1.61
N SER A 288 7.96 9.28 2.24
CA SER A 288 9.12 9.36 3.13
C SER A 288 8.89 8.56 4.41
N TYR A 289 7.65 8.48 4.90
CA TYR A 289 7.31 7.64 6.06
C TYR A 289 7.48 6.15 5.73
N GLU A 290 7.03 5.70 4.54
CA GLU A 290 7.25 4.32 4.06
C GLU A 290 8.73 3.97 4.00
N VAL A 291 9.54 4.86 3.40
CA VAL A 291 11.00 4.68 3.32
C VAL A 291 11.63 4.59 4.71
N SER A 292 11.23 5.48 5.63
CA SER A 292 11.79 5.52 6.99
C SER A 292 11.46 4.25 7.78
N ASP A 293 10.22 3.76 7.67
CA ASP A 293 9.79 2.54 8.33
C ASP A 293 10.48 1.30 7.72
N MET A 294 10.61 1.24 6.38
CA MET A 294 11.33 0.16 5.71
C MET A 294 12.81 0.11 6.13
N GLU A 295 13.48 1.26 6.19
CA GLU A 295 14.87 1.31 6.66
C GLU A 295 15.00 0.91 8.13
N ALA A 296 14.07 1.34 8.98
CA ALA A 296 14.05 0.92 10.38
C ALA A 296 13.82 -0.59 10.52
N ALA A 297 12.92 -1.17 9.72
CA ALA A 297 12.67 -2.60 9.66
C ALA A 297 13.93 -3.38 9.23
N VAL A 298 14.57 -2.96 8.13
CA VAL A 298 15.84 -3.59 7.64
C VAL A 298 16.94 -3.53 8.69
N ARG A 299 17.06 -2.44 9.44
CA ARG A 299 18.09 -2.26 10.45
C ARG A 299 17.80 -2.97 11.76
N SER A 300 16.54 -3.26 12.07
CA SER A 300 16.15 -3.87 13.35
C SER A 300 16.60 -5.32 13.46
N ASN A 301 16.65 -6.05 12.35
CA ASN A 301 16.90 -7.50 12.30
C ASN A 301 15.99 -8.30 13.28
N ASP A 302 14.79 -7.78 13.57
CA ASP A 302 13.81 -8.35 14.49
C ASP A 302 12.44 -8.46 13.82
N LEU A 303 11.91 -9.68 13.71
CA LEU A 303 10.67 -9.97 12.99
C LEU A 303 9.45 -9.24 13.57
N SER A 304 9.39 -9.05 14.89
CA SER A 304 8.28 -8.34 15.53
C SER A 304 8.28 -6.85 15.18
N THR A 305 9.46 -6.26 15.11
CA THR A 305 9.64 -4.87 14.66
C THR A 305 9.31 -4.74 13.17
N VAL A 306 9.76 -5.69 12.34
CA VAL A 306 9.43 -5.72 10.91
C VAL A 306 7.92 -5.76 10.71
N GLU A 307 7.21 -6.69 11.38
CA GLU A 307 5.75 -6.78 11.27
C GLU A 307 5.05 -5.51 11.76
N SER A 308 5.48 -4.94 12.88
CA SER A 308 4.87 -3.73 13.43
C SER A 308 5.07 -2.47 12.59
N LEU A 309 6.09 -2.46 11.71
CA LEU A 309 6.38 -1.34 10.81
C LEU A 309 5.83 -1.56 9.40
N MET A 310 5.90 -2.79 8.88
CA MET A 310 5.61 -3.09 7.48
C MET A 310 4.27 -3.80 7.25
N HIS A 311 3.66 -4.36 8.33
CA HIS A 311 2.31 -4.94 8.32
C HIS A 311 2.04 -5.95 7.20
N ILE A 312 3.04 -6.83 6.89
CA ILE A 312 2.90 -7.80 5.78
C ILE A 312 1.72 -8.77 6.00
N THR A 313 1.41 -9.10 7.25
CA THR A 313 0.23 -9.91 7.61
C THR A 313 -1.07 -9.19 7.19
N TYR A 314 -1.16 -7.87 7.36
CA TYR A 314 -2.34 -7.11 6.93
C TYR A 314 -2.45 -7.08 5.40
N THR A 315 -1.33 -6.89 4.70
CA THR A 315 -1.28 -6.99 3.24
C THR A 315 -1.76 -8.36 2.76
N GLN A 316 -1.33 -9.45 3.41
CA GLN A 316 -1.73 -10.82 3.10
C GLN A 316 -3.24 -11.02 3.31
N ASP A 317 -3.78 -10.62 4.46
CA ASP A 317 -5.22 -10.68 4.75
C ASP A 317 -6.05 -9.94 3.69
N VAL A 318 -5.63 -8.73 3.33
CA VAL A 318 -6.31 -7.91 2.31
C VAL A 318 -6.26 -8.58 0.94
N MET A 319 -5.11 -9.13 0.54
CA MET A 319 -4.96 -9.79 -0.76
C MET A 319 -5.81 -11.07 -0.84
N HIS A 320 -5.92 -11.85 0.24
CA HIS A 320 -6.82 -13.00 0.30
C HIS A 320 -8.28 -12.57 0.11
N ILE A 321 -8.74 -11.55 0.83
CA ILE A 321 -10.11 -11.01 0.67
C ILE A 321 -10.35 -10.53 -0.78
N MET A 322 -9.40 -9.80 -1.37
CA MET A 322 -9.53 -9.30 -2.75
C MET A 322 -9.58 -10.45 -3.76
N THR A 323 -8.78 -11.50 -3.56
CA THR A 323 -8.77 -12.69 -4.41
C THR A 323 -10.10 -13.43 -4.34
N ASP A 324 -10.59 -13.72 -3.14
CA ASP A 324 -11.87 -14.40 -2.91
C ASP A 324 -13.05 -13.62 -3.53
N ILE A 325 -13.04 -12.28 -3.39
CA ILE A 325 -14.07 -11.43 -4.01
C ILE A 325 -14.02 -11.55 -5.53
N ARG A 326 -12.84 -11.46 -6.16
CA ARG A 326 -12.70 -11.57 -7.61
C ARG A 326 -13.04 -12.97 -8.13
N ASP A 327 -12.68 -14.01 -7.39
CA ASP A 327 -13.03 -15.40 -7.73
C ASP A 327 -14.55 -15.61 -7.69
N ASN A 328 -15.24 -15.07 -6.68
CA ASN A 328 -16.71 -15.08 -6.58
C ASN A 328 -17.37 -14.30 -7.74
N TRP A 329 -16.73 -13.28 -8.28
CA TRP A 329 -17.18 -12.55 -9.46
C TRP A 329 -16.87 -13.30 -10.78
N GLY A 330 -16.02 -14.34 -10.75
CA GLY A 330 -15.49 -15.00 -11.95
C GLY A 330 -14.56 -14.09 -12.76
N MET A 331 -13.90 -13.14 -12.11
CA MET A 331 -13.02 -12.17 -12.75
C MET A 331 -11.57 -12.59 -12.59
N LYS A 332 -10.89 -12.83 -13.71
CA LYS A 332 -9.46 -13.15 -13.79
C LYS A 332 -8.75 -12.25 -14.77
N TYR A 333 -7.49 -11.96 -14.52
CA TYR A 333 -6.62 -11.31 -15.49
C TYR A 333 -5.97 -12.34 -16.42
N PRO A 334 -5.44 -11.94 -17.60
CA PRO A 334 -4.82 -12.88 -18.52
C PRO A 334 -3.67 -13.69 -17.91
N GLU A 335 -2.94 -13.10 -16.97
CA GLU A 335 -1.83 -13.75 -16.27
C GLU A 335 -2.28 -14.83 -15.28
N GLU A 336 -3.58 -14.91 -14.99
CA GLU A 336 -4.20 -15.87 -14.06
C GLU A 336 -4.95 -17.00 -14.80
N GLU A 337 -5.04 -16.94 -16.12
CA GLU A 337 -5.64 -17.95 -17.00
C GLU A 337 -4.58 -18.99 -17.44
#